data_e9c9cd8106de8bbf1855b24f1ba8e719
#
_entry.id   e9c9cd8106de8bbf1855b24f1ba8e719
#
_cell.length_a   1.000
_cell.length_b   1.000
_cell.length_c   1.000
_cell.angle_alpha   90.00
_cell.angle_beta   90.00
_cell.angle_gamma   90.00
#
_symmetry.space_group_name_H-M   'P 1'
#
loop_
_entity.id
_entity.type
_entity.pdbx_description
1 polymer ?
#
loop_
_entity_poly.entity_id
_entity_poly.type
_entity_poly.pdbx_seq_one_letter_code
_entity_poly.pdbx_strand_id
1 'polypeptide(L)'
;KSTLINIIANRIFADSGEIMIDDIPAKENMKIHDKIFCMSEADLYDDNLKVKELFKWIDRFYDDFDKAKAFEIAEKFNLDTNRKFKALSKGYQSIFKLIIALSLNVPYVIFDEPVLGLDANHRELFYELLLKDYETNERTIILATHLIEEVANIIEEVILIDKGKVLLQDNVGSLLETGYS
;
A
#
# COMPACT_ATOMS: atom_id res chain seq x y z
N LYS A 1 4.42 8.35 -11.42
CA LYS A 1 3.57 7.80 -10.37
C LYS A 1 4.21 8.02 -9.00
N SER A 2 5.37 7.46 -8.74
CA SER A 2 6.05 7.52 -7.42
C SER A 2 6.31 8.94 -6.91
N THR A 3 6.57 9.92 -7.81
CA THR A 3 6.69 11.34 -7.42
C THR A 3 5.39 11.85 -6.79
N LEU A 4 4.24 11.59 -7.43
CA LEU A 4 2.93 11.99 -6.91
C LEU A 4 2.65 11.32 -5.55
N ILE A 5 2.91 10.01 -5.44
CA ILE A 5 2.76 9.28 -4.18
C ILE A 5 3.63 9.88 -3.08
N ASN A 6 4.88 10.21 -3.37
CA ASN A 6 5.78 10.82 -2.39
C ASN A 6 5.33 12.23 -1.96
N ILE A 7 4.65 12.99 -2.84
CA ILE A 7 4.04 14.27 -2.46
C ILE A 7 2.83 14.03 -1.55
N ILE A 8 1.94 13.09 -1.90
CA ILE A 8 0.78 12.72 -1.07
C ILE A 8 1.23 12.25 0.32
N ALA A 9 2.28 11.43 0.37
CA ALA A 9 2.88 10.94 1.62
C ALA A 9 3.74 11.99 2.36
N ASN A 10 3.77 13.24 1.90
CA ASN A 10 4.57 14.35 2.47
C ASN A 10 6.09 14.04 2.60
N ARG A 11 6.62 13.20 1.74
CA ARG A 11 8.06 12.87 1.69
C ARG A 11 8.86 13.87 0.87
N ILE A 12 8.21 14.50 -0.11
CA ILE A 12 8.72 15.61 -0.91
C ILE A 12 7.63 16.68 -1.05
N PHE A 13 8.01 17.92 -1.29
CA PHE A 13 7.06 19.01 -1.49
C PHE A 13 6.80 19.25 -2.98
N ALA A 14 5.56 19.63 -3.30
CA ALA A 14 5.21 20.10 -4.63
C ALA A 14 5.74 21.52 -4.84
N ASP A 15 6.23 21.83 -6.05
CA ASP A 15 6.65 23.17 -6.43
C ASP A 15 5.43 24.13 -6.55
N SER A 16 4.27 23.59 -6.92
CA SER A 16 3.02 24.34 -7.05
C SER A 16 1.82 23.40 -6.91
N GLY A 17 0.63 23.98 -6.69
CA GLY A 17 -0.59 23.23 -6.44
C GLY A 17 -0.72 22.83 -4.97
N GLU A 18 -1.81 22.16 -4.65
CA GLU A 18 -2.12 21.70 -3.30
C GLU A 18 -2.70 20.27 -3.31
N ILE A 19 -2.55 19.58 -2.20
CA ILE A 19 -3.18 18.30 -1.94
C ILE A 19 -4.18 18.50 -0.81
N MET A 20 -5.41 18.08 -1.06
CA MET A 20 -6.49 18.08 -0.07
C MET A 20 -6.86 16.63 0.25
N ILE A 21 -7.06 16.33 1.52
CA ILE A 21 -7.54 15.04 2.01
C ILE A 21 -8.66 15.35 2.99
N ASP A 22 -9.85 14.79 2.76
CA ASP A 22 -11.07 15.16 3.49
C ASP A 22 -11.33 16.69 3.48
N ASP A 23 -11.10 17.36 2.33
CA ASP A 23 -11.19 18.81 2.17
C ASP A 23 -10.24 19.64 3.07
N ILE A 24 -9.22 19.00 3.63
CA ILE A 24 -8.22 19.64 4.50
C ILE A 24 -6.86 19.62 3.81
N PRO A 25 -6.13 20.77 3.78
CA PRO A 25 -4.76 20.79 3.24
C PRO A 25 -3.85 19.78 3.93
N ALA A 26 -3.19 18.94 3.14
CA ALA A 26 -2.31 17.88 3.64
C ALA A 26 -0.90 18.39 3.95
N LYS A 27 -0.49 19.50 3.35
CA LYS A 27 0.88 20.03 3.50
C LYS A 27 1.18 20.34 4.97
N GLU A 28 2.24 19.73 5.50
CA GLU A 28 2.73 19.92 6.89
C GLU A 28 1.66 19.66 7.97
N ASN A 29 0.63 18.89 7.65
CA ASN A 29 -0.48 18.59 8.56
C ASN A 29 -0.35 17.15 9.12
N MET A 30 0.26 17.03 10.29
CA MET A 30 0.51 15.72 10.92
C MET A 30 -0.78 14.93 11.13
N LYS A 31 -1.90 15.56 11.52
CA LYS A 31 -3.18 14.87 11.72
C LYS A 31 -3.74 14.22 10.46
N ILE A 32 -3.42 14.79 9.30
CA ILE A 32 -3.77 14.21 7.99
C ILE A 32 -2.82 13.07 7.66
N HIS A 33 -1.52 13.25 7.95
CA HIS A 33 -0.53 12.20 7.64
C HIS A 33 -0.67 10.97 8.53
N ASP A 34 -1.18 11.11 9.75
CA ASP A 34 -1.52 9.99 10.64
C ASP A 34 -2.65 9.10 10.06
N LYS A 35 -3.45 9.64 9.13
CA LYS A 35 -4.51 8.89 8.43
C LYS A 35 -4.00 8.10 7.23
N ILE A 36 -2.74 8.26 6.82
CA ILE A 36 -2.20 7.73 5.57
C ILE A 36 -1.08 6.77 5.87
N PHE A 37 -1.18 5.56 5.35
CA PHE A 37 -0.04 4.66 5.26
C PHE A 37 0.39 4.49 3.81
N CYS A 38 1.67 4.68 3.53
CA CYS A 38 2.24 4.52 2.19
C CYS A 38 3.34 3.47 2.22
N MET A 39 3.04 2.30 1.64
CA MET A 39 4.03 1.28 1.35
C MET A 39 4.88 1.71 0.15
N SER A 40 6.19 1.71 0.30
CA SER A 40 7.14 2.03 -0.77
C SER A 40 8.28 1.02 -0.82
N GLU A 41 9.09 1.09 -1.88
CA GLU A 41 10.29 0.25 -2.01
C GLU A 41 11.33 0.52 -0.90
N ALA A 42 11.38 1.74 -0.36
CA ALA A 42 12.36 2.10 0.66
C ALA A 42 12.28 1.19 1.88
N ASP A 43 13.43 0.68 2.30
CA ASP A 43 13.56 -0.14 3.50
C ASP A 43 13.83 0.80 4.69
N LEU A 44 12.78 1.10 5.46
CA LEU A 44 12.83 1.96 6.65
C LEU A 44 12.95 1.17 7.96
N TYR A 45 13.19 -0.13 7.87
CA TYR A 45 13.20 -1.05 9.00
C TYR A 45 14.60 -1.41 9.44
N ASP A 46 14.81 -1.65 10.75
CA ASP A 46 16.10 -2.12 11.25
C ASP A 46 16.37 -3.55 10.76
N ASP A 47 17.36 -3.67 9.91
CA ASP A 47 17.80 -4.90 9.28
C ASP A 47 18.18 -6.03 10.25
N ASN A 48 18.57 -5.68 11.47
CA ASN A 48 19.06 -6.64 12.45
C ASN A 48 17.96 -7.21 13.35
N LEU A 49 16.80 -6.59 13.38
CA LEU A 49 15.65 -7.06 14.15
C LEU A 49 14.97 -8.25 13.45
N LYS A 50 14.39 -9.12 14.24
CA LYS A 50 13.50 -10.18 13.75
C LYS A 50 12.16 -9.58 13.35
N VAL A 51 11.47 -10.20 12.38
CA VAL A 51 10.14 -9.78 11.93
C VAL A 51 9.18 -9.59 13.12
N LYS A 52 9.11 -10.55 14.05
CA LYS A 52 8.27 -10.45 15.25
C LYS A 52 8.63 -9.28 16.17
N GLU A 53 9.88 -8.86 16.18
CA GLU A 53 10.35 -7.71 16.96
C GLU A 53 9.93 -6.41 16.25
N LEU A 54 10.02 -6.38 14.91
CA LEU A 54 9.51 -5.26 14.12
C LEU A 54 7.99 -5.09 14.29
N PHE A 55 7.20 -6.17 14.29
CA PHE A 55 5.76 -6.07 14.59
C PHE A 55 5.49 -5.47 15.98
N LYS A 56 6.29 -5.83 17.00
CA LYS A 56 6.17 -5.21 18.34
C LYS A 56 6.58 -3.73 18.35
N TRP A 57 7.54 -3.34 17.51
CA TRP A 57 7.91 -1.93 17.36
C TRP A 57 6.80 -1.14 16.72
N ILE A 58 6.24 -1.64 15.61
CA ILE A 58 5.14 -1.00 14.90
C ILE A 58 3.92 -0.84 15.82
N ASP A 59 3.57 -1.85 16.59
CA ASP A 59 2.51 -1.85 17.62
C ASP A 59 2.69 -0.76 18.71
N ARG A 60 3.88 -0.24 18.88
CA ARG A 60 4.17 0.86 19.82
C ARG A 60 4.08 2.25 19.20
N PHE A 61 4.26 2.34 17.88
CA PHE A 61 4.25 3.61 17.15
C PHE A 61 2.92 3.91 16.51
N TYR A 62 2.13 2.88 16.20
CA TYR A 62 0.83 2.99 15.55
C TYR A 62 -0.22 2.34 16.45
N ASP A 63 -1.05 3.17 17.09
CA ASP A 63 -2.12 2.70 17.98
C ASP A 63 -3.16 1.84 17.21
N ASP A 64 -3.30 2.09 15.91
CA ASP A 64 -4.22 1.39 15.01
C ASP A 64 -3.63 0.12 14.37
N PHE A 65 -2.47 -0.37 14.82
CA PHE A 65 -1.86 -1.58 14.29
C PHE A 65 -2.42 -2.85 14.93
N ASP A 66 -3.08 -3.67 14.13
CA ASP A 66 -3.54 -5.00 14.55
C ASP A 66 -2.40 -6.03 14.46
N LYS A 67 -1.68 -6.18 15.56
CA LYS A 67 -0.58 -7.14 15.66
C LYS A 67 -1.03 -8.59 15.51
N ALA A 68 -2.24 -8.95 15.99
CA ALA A 68 -2.76 -10.31 15.86
C ALA A 68 -3.01 -10.65 14.39
N LYS A 69 -3.65 -9.74 13.66
CA LYS A 69 -3.85 -9.82 12.21
C LYS A 69 -2.52 -9.92 11.46
N ALA A 70 -1.49 -9.16 11.88
CA ALA A 70 -0.17 -9.23 11.24
C ALA A 70 0.46 -10.62 11.35
N PHE A 71 0.36 -11.29 12.50
CA PHE A 71 0.84 -12.67 12.64
C PHE A 71 0.01 -13.67 11.84
N GLU A 72 -1.32 -13.52 11.80
CA GLU A 72 -2.20 -14.36 10.97
C GLU A 72 -1.83 -14.27 9.49
N ILE A 73 -1.64 -13.05 8.96
CA ILE A 73 -1.25 -12.84 7.57
C ILE A 73 0.16 -13.38 7.31
N ALA A 74 1.10 -13.20 8.26
CA ALA A 74 2.45 -13.76 8.14
C ALA A 74 2.44 -15.29 8.00
N GLU A 75 1.56 -15.97 8.72
CA GLU A 75 1.37 -17.43 8.61
C GLU A 75 0.85 -17.82 7.21
N LYS A 76 -0.13 -17.09 6.67
CA LYS A 76 -0.66 -17.34 5.32
C LYS A 76 0.40 -17.20 4.23
N PHE A 77 1.31 -16.24 4.37
CA PHE A 77 2.44 -16.06 3.46
C PHE A 77 3.63 -16.99 3.75
N ASN A 78 3.56 -17.86 4.75
CA ASN A 78 4.68 -18.67 5.24
C ASN A 78 5.92 -17.83 5.61
N LEU A 79 5.71 -16.61 6.12
CA LEU A 79 6.79 -15.74 6.56
C LEU A 79 7.29 -16.16 7.94
N ASP A 80 8.54 -16.65 8.02
CA ASP A 80 9.18 -16.97 9.30
C ASP A 80 9.49 -15.70 10.10
N THR A 81 8.65 -15.42 11.09
CA THR A 81 8.76 -14.23 11.95
C THR A 81 9.94 -14.27 12.92
N ASN A 82 10.65 -15.39 13.03
CA ASN A 82 11.88 -15.49 13.82
C ASN A 82 13.15 -15.11 13.06
N ARG A 83 13.06 -14.96 11.74
CA ARG A 83 14.17 -14.50 10.90
C ARG A 83 14.39 -13.00 11.04
N LYS A 84 15.65 -12.57 10.91
CA LYS A 84 15.99 -11.15 10.81
C LYS A 84 15.53 -10.59 9.45
N PHE A 85 15.11 -9.33 9.43
CA PHE A 85 14.61 -8.67 8.21
C PHE A 85 15.61 -8.77 7.05
N LYS A 86 16.90 -8.47 7.29
CA LYS A 86 17.96 -8.59 6.28
C LYS A 86 18.20 -10.01 5.74
N ALA A 87 17.76 -11.04 6.48
CA ALA A 87 17.91 -12.43 6.06
C ALA A 87 16.72 -12.92 5.19
N LEU A 88 15.72 -12.07 4.98
CA LEU A 88 14.61 -12.33 4.07
C LEU A 88 15.06 -12.08 2.63
N SER A 89 14.48 -12.83 1.68
CA SER A 89 14.58 -12.48 0.26
C SER A 89 13.84 -11.17 -0.01
N LYS A 90 14.13 -10.49 -1.12
CA LYS A 90 13.41 -9.26 -1.51
C LYS A 90 11.90 -9.45 -1.58
N GLY A 91 11.43 -10.59 -2.11
CA GLY A 91 10.01 -10.94 -2.10
C GLY A 91 9.43 -11.02 -0.68
N TYR A 92 10.11 -11.68 0.25
CA TYR A 92 9.67 -11.73 1.64
C TYR A 92 9.77 -10.40 2.39
N GLN A 93 10.71 -9.53 2.02
CA GLN A 93 10.75 -8.14 2.52
C GLN A 93 9.52 -7.34 2.01
N SER A 94 9.13 -7.53 0.76
CA SER A 94 7.88 -6.95 0.21
C SER A 94 6.65 -7.50 0.93
N ILE A 95 6.56 -8.82 1.13
CA ILE A 95 5.48 -9.46 1.91
C ILE A 95 5.39 -8.88 3.33
N PHE A 96 6.50 -8.67 4.01
CA PHE A 96 6.49 -8.03 5.33
C PHE A 96 5.85 -6.64 5.30
N LYS A 97 6.19 -5.82 4.28
CA LYS A 97 5.60 -4.48 4.10
C LYS A 97 4.09 -4.55 3.80
N LEU A 98 3.67 -5.53 2.98
CA LEU A 98 2.25 -5.79 2.70
C LEU A 98 1.48 -6.16 3.98
N ILE A 99 2.06 -7.01 4.82
CA ILE A 99 1.47 -7.40 6.10
C ILE A 99 1.22 -6.18 6.98
N ILE A 100 2.19 -5.26 7.07
CA ILE A 100 2.02 -4.03 7.84
C ILE A 100 0.88 -3.19 7.27
N ALA A 101 0.86 -2.95 5.95
CA ALA A 101 -0.16 -2.16 5.29
C ALA A 101 -1.58 -2.70 5.51
N LEU A 102 -1.74 -4.04 5.45
CA LEU A 102 -3.02 -4.71 5.67
C LEU A 102 -3.42 -4.79 7.15
N SER A 103 -2.45 -4.63 8.07
CA SER A 103 -2.70 -4.72 9.51
C SER A 103 -2.81 -3.36 10.21
N LEU A 104 -2.59 -2.27 9.48
CA LEU A 104 -2.85 -0.91 9.96
C LEU A 104 -4.29 -0.52 9.64
N ASN A 105 -5.03 -0.06 10.64
CA ASN A 105 -6.41 0.40 10.48
C ASN A 105 -6.46 1.92 10.25
N VAL A 106 -5.92 2.36 9.11
CA VAL A 106 -5.91 3.77 8.69
C VAL A 106 -6.86 4.00 7.51
N PRO A 107 -7.46 5.21 7.39
CA PRO A 107 -8.42 5.53 6.31
C PRO A 107 -7.85 5.43 4.90
N TYR A 108 -6.56 5.72 4.72
CA TYR A 108 -5.92 5.78 3.41
C TYR A 108 -4.70 4.88 3.35
N VAL A 109 -4.68 3.91 2.45
CA VAL A 109 -3.53 3.04 2.22
C VAL A 109 -3.07 3.15 0.78
N ILE A 110 -1.80 3.47 0.59
CA ILE A 110 -1.18 3.61 -0.72
C ILE A 110 -0.14 2.52 -0.90
N PHE A 111 -0.26 1.77 -1.97
CA PHE A 111 0.69 0.74 -2.38
C PHE A 111 1.42 1.20 -3.65
N ASP A 112 2.74 1.39 -3.57
CA ASP A 112 3.59 1.68 -4.73
C ASP A 112 4.29 0.40 -5.18
N GLU A 113 3.87 -0.16 -6.32
CA GLU A 113 4.33 -1.43 -6.91
C GLU A 113 4.35 -2.60 -5.91
N PRO A 114 3.22 -2.92 -5.23
CA PRO A 114 3.21 -3.81 -4.07
C PRO A 114 3.63 -5.25 -4.36
N VAL A 115 3.40 -5.72 -5.58
CA VAL A 115 3.64 -7.12 -5.98
C VAL A 115 4.96 -7.32 -6.71
N LEU A 116 5.76 -6.26 -6.83
CA LEU A 116 7.05 -6.37 -7.51
C LEU A 116 7.97 -7.36 -6.75
N GLY A 117 8.47 -8.35 -7.49
CA GLY A 117 9.34 -9.39 -6.93
C GLY A 117 8.62 -10.53 -6.20
N LEU A 118 7.29 -10.55 -6.21
CA LEU A 118 6.49 -11.67 -5.72
C LEU A 118 6.28 -12.71 -6.84
N ASP A 119 6.22 -13.98 -6.45
CA ASP A 119 5.74 -15.04 -7.33
C ASP A 119 4.20 -15.00 -7.48
N ALA A 120 3.67 -15.78 -8.43
CA ALA A 120 2.25 -15.75 -8.76
C ALA A 120 1.35 -16.10 -7.57
N ASN A 121 1.73 -17.09 -6.76
CA ASN A 121 0.92 -17.53 -5.62
C ASN A 121 0.83 -16.44 -4.54
N HIS A 122 1.95 -15.77 -4.25
CA HIS A 122 1.97 -14.68 -3.27
C HIS A 122 1.21 -13.44 -3.78
N ARG A 123 1.22 -13.18 -5.10
CA ARG A 123 0.42 -12.10 -5.69
C ARG A 123 -1.07 -12.37 -5.57
N GLU A 124 -1.51 -13.57 -5.93
CA GLU A 124 -2.92 -13.98 -5.80
C GLU A 124 -3.40 -13.85 -4.35
N LEU A 125 -2.63 -14.38 -3.39
CA LEU A 125 -2.93 -14.26 -1.97
C LEU A 125 -3.00 -12.80 -1.50
N PHE A 126 -2.11 -11.93 -2.00
CA PHE A 126 -2.17 -10.50 -1.67
C PHE A 126 -3.47 -9.87 -2.14
N TYR A 127 -3.87 -10.10 -3.40
CA TYR A 127 -5.10 -9.52 -3.93
C TYR A 127 -6.36 -10.06 -3.22
N GLU A 128 -6.37 -11.35 -2.87
CA GLU A 128 -7.44 -11.94 -2.05
C GLU A 128 -7.56 -11.24 -0.69
N LEU A 129 -6.44 -11.07 0.00
CA LEU A 129 -6.41 -10.39 1.30
C LEU A 129 -6.78 -8.91 1.20
N LEU A 130 -6.37 -8.23 0.11
CA LEU A 130 -6.70 -6.85 -0.16
C LEU A 130 -8.19 -6.64 -0.36
N LEU A 131 -8.83 -7.49 -1.17
CA LEU A 131 -10.27 -7.45 -1.40
C LEU A 131 -11.04 -7.70 -0.11
N LYS A 132 -10.68 -8.74 0.63
CA LYS A 132 -11.29 -9.04 1.93
C LYS A 132 -11.16 -7.86 2.90
N ASP A 133 -10.02 -7.21 2.90
CA ASP A 133 -9.77 -6.04 3.74
C ASP A 133 -10.62 -4.85 3.31
N TYR A 134 -10.75 -4.60 2.00
CA TYR A 134 -11.61 -3.56 1.43
C TYR A 134 -13.10 -3.78 1.76
N GLU A 135 -13.58 -5.03 1.66
CA GLU A 135 -14.96 -5.38 2.00
C GLU A 135 -15.27 -5.23 3.50
N THR A 136 -14.26 -5.34 4.35
CA THR A 136 -14.44 -5.34 5.81
C THR A 136 -14.23 -3.96 6.43
N ASN A 137 -13.38 -3.14 5.84
CA ASN A 137 -12.97 -1.85 6.38
C ASN A 137 -13.34 -0.72 5.40
N GLU A 138 -14.01 0.31 5.92
CA GLU A 138 -14.31 1.53 5.16
C GLU A 138 -13.03 2.35 4.99
N ARG A 139 -12.23 2.05 3.96
CA ARG A 139 -11.01 2.79 3.66
C ARG A 139 -10.74 2.93 2.18
N THR A 140 -10.00 3.95 1.81
CA THR A 140 -9.54 4.16 0.43
C THR A 140 -8.21 3.46 0.21
N ILE A 141 -8.14 2.64 -0.84
CA ILE A 141 -6.93 1.92 -1.25
C ILE A 141 -6.48 2.46 -2.59
N ILE A 142 -5.25 2.94 -2.66
CA ILE A 142 -4.61 3.41 -3.90
C ILE A 142 -3.53 2.41 -4.30
N LEU A 143 -3.67 1.83 -5.48
CA LEU A 143 -2.69 0.91 -6.08
C LEU A 143 -1.96 1.61 -7.22
N ALA A 144 -0.67 1.86 -7.09
CA ALA A 144 0.16 2.28 -8.20
C ALA A 144 0.91 1.07 -8.75
N THR A 145 0.53 0.62 -9.93
CA THR A 145 1.14 -0.53 -10.59
C THR A 145 1.25 -0.32 -12.10
N HIS A 146 2.10 -1.10 -12.74
CA HIS A 146 2.15 -1.24 -14.20
C HIS A 146 1.47 -2.55 -14.68
N LEU A 147 1.05 -3.42 -13.76
CA LEU A 147 0.39 -4.69 -14.03
C LEU A 147 -1.14 -4.51 -14.07
N ILE A 148 -1.62 -3.76 -15.05
CA ILE A 148 -3.03 -3.36 -15.15
C ILE A 148 -3.95 -4.59 -15.22
N GLU A 149 -3.56 -5.62 -15.96
CA GLU A 149 -4.36 -6.84 -16.15
C GLU A 149 -4.66 -7.57 -14.84
N GLU A 150 -3.71 -7.51 -13.87
CA GLU A 150 -3.88 -8.19 -12.59
C GLU A 150 -4.89 -7.47 -11.66
N VAL A 151 -5.06 -6.16 -11.84
CA VAL A 151 -5.89 -5.32 -10.95
C VAL A 151 -7.22 -4.90 -11.58
N ALA A 152 -7.40 -5.10 -12.88
CA ALA A 152 -8.57 -4.62 -13.62
C ALA A 152 -9.92 -5.07 -13.03
N ASN A 153 -9.97 -6.24 -12.40
CA ASN A 153 -11.18 -6.81 -11.82
C ASN A 153 -11.41 -6.42 -10.35
N ILE A 154 -10.48 -5.68 -9.74
CA ILE A 154 -10.53 -5.35 -8.31
C ILE A 154 -10.55 -3.85 -8.04
N ILE A 155 -10.39 -3.01 -9.07
CA ILE A 155 -10.39 -1.55 -8.95
C ILE A 155 -11.71 -0.96 -9.42
N GLU A 156 -12.14 0.12 -8.78
CA GLU A 156 -13.36 0.86 -9.13
C GLU A 156 -13.04 2.04 -10.06
N GLU A 157 -11.94 2.73 -9.79
CA GLU A 157 -11.50 3.91 -10.54
C GLU A 157 -10.07 3.73 -11.04
N VAL A 158 -9.77 4.34 -12.18
CA VAL A 158 -8.46 4.34 -12.80
C VAL A 158 -7.99 5.74 -13.13
N ILE A 159 -6.73 6.04 -12.82
CA ILE A 159 -6.04 7.25 -13.24
C ILE A 159 -4.81 6.85 -14.04
N LEU A 160 -4.82 7.12 -15.34
CA LEU A 160 -3.68 6.87 -16.22
C LEU A 160 -2.79 8.10 -16.28
N ILE A 161 -1.53 7.93 -15.89
CA ILE A 161 -0.54 9.02 -15.88
C ILE A 161 0.63 8.65 -16.80
N ASP A 162 0.92 9.51 -17.77
CA ASP A 162 2.11 9.45 -18.62
C ASP A 162 2.84 10.79 -18.64
N LYS A 163 4.17 10.76 -18.51
CA LYS A 163 5.06 11.94 -18.54
C LYS A 163 4.57 13.11 -17.67
N GLY A 164 4.05 12.79 -16.48
CA GLY A 164 3.56 13.77 -15.51
C GLY A 164 2.18 14.38 -15.85
N LYS A 165 1.47 13.87 -16.83
CA LYS A 165 0.13 14.31 -17.20
C LYS A 165 -0.88 13.20 -16.97
N VAL A 166 -2.05 13.58 -16.45
CA VAL A 166 -3.22 12.69 -16.41
C VAL A 166 -3.77 12.57 -17.82
N LEU A 167 -3.76 11.37 -18.38
CA LEU A 167 -4.32 11.06 -19.69
C LEU A 167 -5.77 10.62 -19.62
N LEU A 168 -6.12 9.91 -18.55
CA LEU A 168 -7.46 9.39 -18.32
C LEU A 168 -7.72 9.36 -16.82
N GLN A 169 -8.93 9.70 -16.44
CA GLN A 169 -9.49 9.44 -15.11
C GLN A 169 -10.95 9.05 -15.31
N ASP A 170 -11.31 7.83 -14.94
CA ASP A 170 -12.66 7.33 -15.13
C ASP A 170 -12.94 6.15 -14.18
N ASN A 171 -14.22 5.82 -14.05
CA ASN A 171 -14.67 4.59 -13.42
C ASN A 171 -14.50 3.41 -14.36
N VAL A 172 -14.01 2.28 -13.87
CA VAL A 172 -13.74 1.08 -14.69
C VAL A 172 -15.03 0.55 -15.35
N GLY A 173 -16.17 0.61 -14.66
CA GLY A 173 -17.47 0.24 -15.21
C GLY A 173 -17.81 1.05 -16.48
N SER A 174 -17.61 2.37 -16.44
CA SER A 174 -17.86 3.27 -17.59
C SER A 174 -16.93 2.95 -18.77
N LEU A 175 -15.67 2.62 -18.49
CA LEU A 175 -14.70 2.26 -19.56
C LEU A 175 -15.06 0.97 -20.26
N LEU A 176 -15.53 -0.04 -19.51
CA LEU A 176 -15.99 -1.31 -20.09
C LEU A 176 -17.24 -1.14 -20.97
N GLU A 177 -18.15 -0.25 -20.59
CA GLU A 177 -19.36 0.06 -21.39
C GLU A 177 -19.02 0.82 -22.70
N THR A 178 -17.99 1.67 -22.68
CA THR A 178 -17.58 2.46 -23.86
C THR A 178 -16.69 1.70 -24.86
N GLY A 179 -16.33 0.45 -24.56
CA GLY A 179 -15.63 -0.44 -25.48
C GLY A 179 -14.15 -0.11 -25.68
N TYR A 180 -13.52 0.56 -24.72
CA TYR A 180 -12.06 0.61 -24.63
C TYR A 180 -11.54 -0.75 -24.18
N SER A 181 -11.25 -1.62 -25.14
CA SER A 181 -10.56 -2.89 -24.96
C SER A 181 -9.09 -2.77 -25.37
#